data_c21e404462c426867b9e2c5c8e4ea5a7
#
_entry.id   c21e404462c426867b9e2c5c8e4ea5a7
#
_cell.length_a   1.000
_cell.length_b   1.000
_cell.length_c   1.000
_cell.angle_alpha   90.00
_cell.angle_beta   90.00
_cell.angle_gamma   90.00
#
_symmetry.space_group_name_H-M   'P 1'
#
loop_
_entity.id
_entity.type
_entity.pdbx_description
1 polymer ?
#
loop_
_entity_poly.entity_id
_entity_poly.type
_entity_poly.pdbx_seq_one_letter_code
_entity_poly.pdbx_strand_id
1 'polypeptide(L)'
;MTEERKKATLLLLKEKNWDFAMVVFTSIDRLQHVFWKSLDHRGDNRKNNPFSQYSKVIYEGYKQIDRAVGEILETAGKDCNVIISSDHGFGPLNKDFFVNKWLEKIGLLKIRKDVRSKKIILTMPTLH
;
A
#
# COMPACT_ATOMS: atom_id res chain seq x y z
N MET A 1 -1.06 -1.14 13.22
CA MET A 1 -2.00 -0.89 12.10
C MET A 1 -2.77 -2.15 11.68
N THR A 2 -2.11 -3.22 11.17
CA THR A 2 -2.81 -4.45 10.76
C THR A 2 -3.52 -5.11 11.94
N GLU A 3 -2.82 -5.31 13.05
CA GLU A 3 -3.35 -5.96 14.25
C GLU A 3 -4.53 -5.20 14.89
N GLU A 4 -4.44 -3.88 15.00
CA GLU A 4 -5.53 -3.07 15.56
C GLU A 4 -6.78 -3.15 14.68
N ARG A 5 -6.60 -3.07 13.35
CA ARG A 5 -7.69 -3.19 12.40
C ARG A 5 -8.32 -4.58 12.44
N LYS A 6 -7.50 -5.64 12.50
CA LYS A 6 -7.97 -6.99 12.71
C LYS A 6 -8.80 -7.12 13.99
N LYS A 7 -8.25 -6.65 15.13
CA LYS A 7 -8.96 -6.72 16.42
C LYS A 7 -10.32 -6.01 16.37
N ALA A 8 -10.35 -4.80 15.80
CA ALA A 8 -11.62 -4.06 15.65
C ALA A 8 -12.61 -4.82 14.73
N THR A 9 -12.14 -5.40 13.63
CA THR A 9 -12.99 -6.20 12.74
C THR A 9 -13.56 -7.42 13.45
N LEU A 10 -12.71 -8.19 14.14
CA LEU A 10 -13.15 -9.38 14.88
C LEU A 10 -14.17 -9.05 15.97
N LEU A 11 -13.98 -7.92 16.67
CA LEU A 11 -14.92 -7.44 17.66
C LEU A 11 -16.28 -7.13 17.04
N LEU A 12 -16.29 -6.34 15.97
CA LEU A 12 -17.52 -5.95 15.27
C LEU A 12 -18.28 -7.14 14.68
N LEU A 13 -17.57 -8.10 14.09
CA LEU A 13 -18.18 -9.31 13.54
C LEU A 13 -18.85 -10.18 14.62
N LYS A 14 -18.32 -10.16 15.85
CA LYS A 14 -18.88 -10.93 16.98
C LYS A 14 -20.02 -10.21 17.68
N GLU A 15 -19.94 -8.89 17.82
CA GLU A 15 -20.86 -8.13 18.66
C GLU A 15 -22.03 -7.51 17.91
N LYS A 16 -21.93 -7.41 16.59
CA LYS A 16 -22.95 -6.75 15.76
C LYS A 16 -23.58 -7.72 14.78
N ASN A 17 -24.89 -7.56 14.55
CA ASN A 17 -25.54 -8.18 13.40
C ASN A 17 -25.11 -7.41 12.15
N TRP A 18 -24.71 -8.13 11.12
CA TRP A 18 -24.24 -7.56 9.84
C TRP A 18 -24.73 -8.39 8.66
N ASP A 19 -25.15 -7.70 7.61
CA ASP A 19 -25.47 -8.30 6.31
C ASP A 19 -24.30 -8.10 5.33
N PHE A 20 -23.49 -7.08 5.58
CA PHE A 20 -22.30 -6.76 4.78
C PHE A 20 -21.18 -6.24 5.69
N ALA A 21 -19.98 -6.74 5.49
CA ALA A 21 -18.78 -6.26 6.17
C ALA A 21 -17.67 -6.02 5.14
N MET A 22 -16.96 -4.92 5.28
CA MET A 22 -15.81 -4.58 4.45
C MET A 22 -14.64 -4.14 5.31
N VAL A 23 -13.47 -4.71 5.07
CA VAL A 23 -12.23 -4.32 5.74
C VAL A 23 -11.13 -4.06 4.70
N VAL A 24 -10.35 -3.01 4.90
CA VAL A 24 -9.24 -2.64 4.01
C VAL A 24 -7.93 -2.65 4.78
N PHE A 25 -6.97 -3.43 4.34
CA PHE A 25 -5.60 -3.47 4.86
C PHE A 25 -4.67 -2.69 3.94
N THR A 26 -4.21 -1.51 4.39
CA THR A 26 -3.31 -0.63 3.62
C THR A 26 -1.84 -0.81 3.99
N SER A 27 -1.52 -1.69 4.93
CA SER A 27 -0.15 -1.83 5.44
C SER A 27 0.81 -2.38 4.40
N ILE A 28 0.36 -3.34 3.58
CA ILE A 28 1.23 -3.94 2.56
C ILE A 28 1.55 -2.94 1.43
N ASP A 29 0.57 -2.15 1.02
CA ASP A 29 0.78 -1.06 0.06
C ASP A 29 1.89 -0.11 0.56
N ARG A 30 1.79 0.36 1.79
CA ARG A 30 2.80 1.24 2.40
C ARG A 30 4.17 0.59 2.51
N LEU A 31 4.23 -0.70 2.89
CA LEU A 31 5.49 -1.43 2.94
C LEU A 31 6.12 -1.54 1.56
N GLN A 32 5.33 -1.80 0.53
CA GLN A 32 5.80 -1.89 -0.84
C GLN A 32 6.31 -0.54 -1.35
N HIS A 33 5.62 0.56 -1.06
CA HIS A 33 6.11 1.90 -1.42
C HIS A 33 7.49 2.21 -0.85
N VAL A 34 7.77 1.78 0.38
CA VAL A 34 9.05 2.05 1.05
C VAL A 34 10.13 1.04 0.64
N PHE A 35 9.78 -0.25 0.61
CA PHE A 35 10.75 -1.34 0.54
C PHE A 35 10.78 -2.07 -0.81
N TRP A 36 10.06 -1.61 -1.85
CA TRP A 36 10.02 -2.30 -3.15
C TRP A 36 11.39 -2.55 -3.75
N LYS A 37 12.32 -1.60 -3.61
CA LYS A 37 13.70 -1.75 -4.08
C LYS A 37 14.41 -2.98 -3.49
N SER A 38 13.99 -3.46 -2.32
CA SER A 38 14.56 -4.67 -1.71
C SER A 38 14.15 -5.95 -2.42
N LEU A 39 13.05 -5.94 -3.16
CA LEU A 39 12.55 -7.05 -3.96
C LEU A 39 12.95 -6.93 -5.44
N ASP A 40 13.50 -5.80 -5.85
CA ASP A 40 13.87 -5.60 -7.26
C ASP A 40 15.13 -6.39 -7.59
N HIS A 41 14.94 -7.47 -8.33
CA HIS A 41 16.00 -8.38 -8.75
C HIS A 41 16.42 -8.16 -10.21
N ARG A 42 16.06 -7.03 -10.82
CA ARG A 42 16.41 -6.71 -12.20
C ARG A 42 17.85 -6.18 -12.31
N GLY A 43 18.57 -6.66 -13.31
CA GLY A 43 19.94 -6.24 -13.62
C GLY A 43 21.04 -6.96 -12.81
N ASP A 44 22.28 -6.55 -13.03
CA ASP A 44 23.51 -7.12 -12.41
C ASP A 44 23.58 -6.92 -10.88
N ASN A 45 22.67 -6.16 -10.32
CA ASN A 45 22.66 -5.79 -8.89
C ASN A 45 22.09 -6.87 -7.97
N ARG A 46 21.72 -8.06 -8.46
CA ARG A 46 21.18 -9.15 -7.61
C ARG A 46 22.08 -9.47 -6.40
N LYS A 47 23.40 -9.46 -6.60
CA LYS A 47 24.36 -9.83 -5.54
C LYS A 47 24.72 -8.68 -4.61
N ASN A 48 24.53 -7.43 -5.02
CA ASN A 48 24.98 -6.23 -4.31
C ASN A 48 23.86 -5.25 -4.01
N ASN A 49 22.59 -5.70 -3.95
CA ASN A 49 21.51 -4.83 -3.57
C ASN A 49 21.60 -4.50 -2.06
N PRO A 50 21.98 -3.27 -1.67
CA PRO A 50 22.14 -2.89 -0.27
C PRO A 50 20.82 -2.94 0.50
N PHE A 51 19.68 -2.95 -0.22
CA PHE A 51 18.35 -3.03 0.35
C PHE A 51 17.84 -4.48 0.54
N SER A 52 18.56 -5.49 0.05
CA SER A 52 18.14 -6.90 0.12
C SER A 52 17.84 -7.37 1.54
N GLN A 53 18.51 -6.82 2.54
CA GLN A 53 18.25 -7.09 3.96
C GLN A 53 16.80 -6.77 4.39
N TYR A 54 16.11 -5.85 3.70
CA TYR A 54 14.73 -5.45 4.00
C TYR A 54 13.68 -6.28 3.24
N SER A 55 14.08 -7.20 2.37
CA SER A 55 13.13 -8.03 1.61
C SER A 55 12.20 -8.82 2.52
N LYS A 56 12.70 -9.28 3.67
CA LYS A 56 11.91 -9.98 4.68
C LYS A 56 10.76 -9.14 5.24
N VAL A 57 10.89 -7.83 5.28
CA VAL A 57 9.86 -6.92 5.82
C VAL A 57 8.56 -7.04 5.02
N ILE A 58 8.66 -7.07 3.69
CA ILE A 58 7.49 -7.23 2.82
C ILE A 58 6.88 -8.62 3.00
N TYR A 59 7.69 -9.68 3.01
CA TYR A 59 7.19 -11.05 3.22
C TYR A 59 6.48 -11.21 4.55
N GLU A 60 7.03 -10.68 5.63
CA GLU A 60 6.38 -10.72 6.94
C GLU A 60 5.11 -9.88 6.98
N GLY A 61 5.07 -8.76 6.24
CA GLY A 61 3.86 -7.97 6.03
C GLY A 61 2.73 -8.78 5.37
N TYR A 62 3.04 -9.52 4.31
CA TYR A 62 2.07 -10.42 3.67
C TYR A 62 1.59 -11.52 4.61
N LYS A 63 2.49 -12.20 5.32
CA LYS A 63 2.13 -13.22 6.28
C LYS A 63 1.24 -12.69 7.42
N GLN A 64 1.47 -11.45 7.84
CA GLN A 64 0.65 -10.83 8.87
C GLN A 64 -0.77 -10.57 8.37
N ILE A 65 -0.93 -10.12 7.12
CA ILE A 65 -2.25 -9.92 6.51
C ILE A 65 -2.93 -11.27 6.28
N ASP A 66 -2.22 -12.26 5.76
CA ASP A 66 -2.75 -13.61 5.52
C ASP A 66 -3.32 -14.22 6.82
N ARG A 67 -2.57 -14.15 7.92
CA ARG A 67 -3.08 -14.57 9.23
C ARG A 67 -4.30 -13.79 9.68
N ALA A 68 -4.29 -12.46 9.48
CA ALA A 68 -5.44 -11.63 9.83
C ALA A 68 -6.69 -11.98 9.02
N VAL A 69 -6.54 -12.25 7.73
CA VAL A 69 -7.62 -12.73 6.86
C VAL A 69 -8.14 -14.09 7.35
N GLY A 70 -7.26 -15.05 7.66
CA GLY A 70 -7.65 -16.34 8.20
C GLY A 70 -8.53 -16.22 9.45
N GLU A 71 -8.10 -15.43 10.44
CA GLU A 71 -8.88 -15.23 11.68
C GLU A 71 -10.24 -14.53 11.42
N ILE A 72 -10.29 -13.61 10.45
CA ILE A 72 -11.54 -12.94 10.06
C ILE A 72 -12.49 -13.94 9.40
N LEU A 73 -11.99 -14.80 8.50
CA LEU A 73 -12.78 -15.84 7.84
C LEU A 73 -13.34 -16.86 8.83
N GLU A 74 -12.54 -17.31 9.78
CA GLU A 74 -12.98 -18.19 10.84
C GLU A 74 -14.10 -17.57 11.68
N THR A 75 -13.99 -16.27 11.99
CA THR A 75 -14.99 -15.55 12.77
C THR A 75 -16.27 -15.27 11.99
N ALA A 76 -16.16 -14.97 10.69
CA ALA A 76 -17.32 -14.75 9.82
C ALA A 76 -18.15 -16.01 9.59
N GLY A 77 -17.54 -17.19 9.68
CA GLY A 77 -18.22 -18.46 9.51
C GLY A 77 -18.33 -18.92 8.04
N LYS A 78 -18.97 -20.08 7.84
CA LYS A 78 -19.04 -20.73 6.53
C LYS A 78 -20.22 -20.27 5.66
N ASP A 79 -21.17 -19.58 6.26
CA ASP A 79 -22.43 -19.20 5.61
C ASP A 79 -22.38 -17.83 4.97
N CYS A 80 -21.18 -17.22 4.86
CA CYS A 80 -20.99 -15.94 4.20
C CYS A 80 -20.19 -16.08 2.89
N ASN A 81 -20.52 -15.24 1.90
CA ASN A 81 -19.73 -15.10 0.70
C ASN A 81 -18.54 -14.16 0.99
N VAL A 82 -17.37 -14.55 0.55
CA VAL A 82 -16.13 -13.79 0.78
C VAL A 82 -15.52 -13.37 -0.55
N ILE A 83 -15.18 -12.09 -0.66
CA ILE A 83 -14.46 -11.53 -1.79
C ILE A 83 -13.17 -10.88 -1.27
N ILE A 84 -12.04 -11.29 -1.80
CA ILE A 84 -10.74 -10.66 -1.56
C ILE A 84 -10.32 -9.99 -2.85
N SER A 85 -10.09 -8.69 -2.81
CA SER A 85 -9.71 -7.91 -3.99
C SER A 85 -8.60 -6.90 -3.68
N SER A 86 -7.92 -6.45 -4.70
CA SER A 86 -6.97 -5.35 -4.66
C SER A 86 -7.33 -4.34 -5.73
N ASP A 87 -7.16 -3.06 -5.44
CA ASP A 87 -7.37 -1.95 -6.37
C ASP A 87 -6.27 -1.88 -7.44
N HIS A 88 -5.05 -2.35 -7.12
CA HIS A 88 -3.93 -2.43 -8.04
C HIS A 88 -2.90 -3.47 -7.58
N GLY A 89 -2.01 -3.84 -8.46
CA GLY A 89 -0.78 -4.55 -8.14
C GLY A 89 0.34 -3.59 -7.75
N PHE A 90 1.56 -4.10 -7.63
CA PHE A 90 2.73 -3.28 -7.32
C PHE A 90 3.89 -3.62 -8.27
N GLY A 91 4.68 -2.61 -8.59
CA GLY A 91 5.80 -2.74 -9.49
C GLY A 91 6.84 -1.65 -9.27
N PRO A 92 8.00 -1.75 -9.93
CA PRO A 92 9.03 -0.74 -9.83
C PRO A 92 8.59 0.55 -10.53
N LEU A 93 8.86 1.68 -9.89
CA LEU A 93 8.67 2.98 -10.50
C LEU A 93 9.81 3.23 -11.52
N ASN A 94 9.45 3.32 -12.79
CA ASN A 94 10.42 3.60 -13.86
C ASN A 94 10.39 5.07 -14.30
N LYS A 95 9.21 5.70 -14.26
CA LYS A 95 8.99 7.08 -14.69
C LYS A 95 7.87 7.72 -13.90
N ASP A 96 8.05 9.02 -13.60
CA ASP A 96 6.98 9.87 -13.06
C ASP A 96 6.34 10.68 -14.18
N PHE A 97 5.02 10.76 -14.17
CA PHE A 97 4.26 11.62 -15.05
C PHE A 97 3.62 12.77 -14.26
N PHE A 98 4.13 13.96 -14.49
CA PHE A 98 3.65 15.17 -13.81
C PHE A 98 2.46 15.77 -14.56
N VAL A 99 1.26 15.33 -14.26
CA VAL A 99 0.01 15.74 -14.95
C VAL A 99 -0.12 17.26 -15.01
N ASN A 100 0.09 17.98 -13.92
CA ASN A 100 -0.03 19.44 -13.90
C ASN A 100 0.96 20.14 -14.82
N LYS A 101 2.21 19.67 -14.91
CA LYS A 101 3.19 20.22 -15.84
C LYS A 101 2.83 19.92 -17.30
N TRP A 102 2.29 18.74 -17.54
CA TRP A 102 1.80 18.38 -18.87
C TRP A 102 0.62 19.26 -19.29
N LEU A 103 -0.39 19.42 -18.43
CA LEU A 103 -1.54 20.29 -18.67
C LEU A 103 -1.14 21.76 -18.89
N GLU A 104 -0.15 22.27 -18.13
CA GLU A 104 0.40 23.60 -18.34
C GLU A 104 1.06 23.72 -19.72
N LYS A 105 1.86 22.71 -20.11
CA LYS A 105 2.55 22.68 -21.40
C LYS A 105 1.60 22.70 -22.60
N ILE A 106 0.44 22.04 -22.51
CA ILE A 106 -0.58 22.01 -23.57
C ILE A 106 -1.61 23.13 -23.46
N GLY A 107 -1.42 24.09 -22.51
CA GLY A 107 -2.27 25.28 -22.39
C GLY A 107 -3.60 25.07 -21.68
N LEU A 108 -3.87 23.88 -21.12
CA LEU A 108 -5.11 23.55 -20.40
C LEU A 108 -5.05 23.88 -18.90
N LEU A 109 -3.89 24.25 -18.38
CA LEU A 109 -3.70 24.66 -16.99
C LEU A 109 -2.82 25.91 -16.92
N LYS A 110 -3.26 26.89 -16.13
CA LYS A 110 -2.44 28.06 -15.78
C LYS A 110 -2.15 28.02 -14.28
N ILE A 111 -0.87 27.88 -13.93
CA ILE A 111 -0.44 27.85 -12.54
C ILE A 111 -0.36 29.27 -12.01
N ARG A 112 -1.04 29.55 -10.91
CA ARG A 112 -0.95 30.84 -10.20
C ARG A 112 0.43 30.97 -9.55
N LYS A 113 1.17 31.99 -9.93
CA LYS A 113 2.52 32.28 -9.39
C LYS A 113 2.50 33.00 -8.03
N ASP A 114 1.37 33.57 -7.68
CA ASP A 114 1.17 34.38 -6.47
C ASP A 114 0.89 33.53 -5.22
N VAL A 115 0.51 32.30 -5.39
CA VAL A 115 0.39 31.37 -4.27
C VAL A 115 1.79 30.90 -3.91
N ARG A 116 2.39 31.49 -2.87
CA ARG A 116 3.52 30.87 -2.17
C ARG A 116 3.03 29.49 -1.69
N SER A 117 3.19 28.50 -2.53
CA SER A 117 3.00 27.13 -2.10
C SER A 117 3.97 26.92 -0.95
N LYS A 118 3.46 26.89 0.29
CA LYS A 118 4.17 26.16 1.34
C LYS A 118 4.39 24.81 0.70
N LYS A 119 5.62 24.53 0.29
CA LYS A 119 6.02 23.22 -0.16
C LYS A 119 5.60 22.27 0.94
N ILE A 120 4.47 21.61 0.77
CA ILE A 120 4.29 20.32 1.39
C ILE A 120 5.21 19.44 0.54
N ILE A 121 6.51 19.53 0.85
CA ILE A 121 7.46 18.54 0.44
C ILE A 121 7.10 17.37 1.34
N LEU A 122 6.24 16.49 0.87
CA LEU A 122 6.37 15.10 1.20
C LEU A 122 7.71 14.67 0.58
N THR A 123 8.80 15.05 1.24
CA THR A 123 10.08 14.44 1.06
C THR A 123 9.93 13.03 1.62
N MET A 124 9.44 12.12 0.78
CA MET A 124 9.90 10.77 0.91
C MET A 124 11.41 10.87 0.68
N PRO A 125 12.24 10.43 1.63
CA PRO A 125 13.67 10.40 1.41
C PRO A 125 13.89 9.55 0.17
N THR A 126 14.34 10.18 -0.92
CA THR A 126 14.97 9.48 -2.01
C THR A 126 16.24 8.89 -1.41
N LEU A 127 16.14 7.65 -0.99
CA LEU A 127 17.30 6.84 -0.68
C LEU A 127 18.03 6.63 -2.01
N HIS A 128 19.03 7.46 -2.24
CA HIS A 128 20.00 7.30 -3.33
C HIS A 128 20.80 6.03 -3.14
#